data_7edb4eed3a9a7b1d02fe9e8a973ccd45
#
_entry.id   7edb4eed3a9a7b1d02fe9e8a973ccd45
#
_cell.length_a   1.000
_cell.length_b   1.000
_cell.length_c   1.000
_cell.angle_alpha   90.00
_cell.angle_beta   90.00
_cell.angle_gamma   90.00
#
_symmetry.space_group_name_H-M   'P 1'
#
loop_
_entity.id
_entity.type
_entity.pdbx_description
1 polymer ?
#
loop_
_entity_poly.entity_id
_entity_poly.type
_entity_poly.pdbx_seq_one_letter_code
_entity_poly.pdbx_strand_id
1 'polypeptide(L)'
;MLRIENLKLSPGGGPSALRNAVLHILRIPEKDLLALHILRRSIDAREGVRMVYTVEVEAADEAAVLRRCRDKHVSKAAPRPVYQLPEPVTPPEVPPVVVGAGPAGLFAALVLARAGARPILLERGRNVEDRTTDVERFWSTGELDLTSNVQFGEGGAGAFSDGKLNTGTKDLRHRFILEELVRCGAPKEILYDAKPHVGTDYLHIALKNLRRELLDLGADIRFEHQLTDLDIQDGALHGIAVTGPEGTYPLPCRQLILCPGHSARDTFELLYRRGVPMEAKPFAVGVRIEQRQSDCDAAQYKQYAGHLGLPASTYKLSCHLPNGRGVFSFCVCPGGQVVAAASEEHRVVTNGMSEFARDKENINGALLVNVTPEDFGGDNPLAGIAFQRDLEAAAYQAGQGNYLAPAQRVEDFLAKRPSTGPGRVIPSYRPGVTWTNLWDCLPDFVAASIAEALPILGRMLKGYDQSDAVLTAVESRSSSPVRLLRNNDRQSPIQGLYPCGEGGGWAGGILSAAADGMRCGEEICKLL
;
A
#
# COMPACT_ATOMS: atom_id res chain seq x y z
N MET A 1 -11.66 15.97 -28.80
CA MET A 1 -11.85 16.52 -27.44
C MET A 1 -10.87 17.66 -27.18
N LEU A 2 -11.28 18.63 -26.38
CA LEU A 2 -10.46 19.70 -25.84
C LEU A 2 -9.97 19.34 -24.45
N ARG A 3 -8.78 19.80 -24.06
CA ARG A 3 -8.25 19.65 -22.70
C ARG A 3 -8.11 21.01 -22.06
N ILE A 4 -8.58 21.12 -20.82
CA ILE A 4 -8.38 22.30 -19.96
C ILE A 4 -7.56 21.88 -18.77
N GLU A 5 -6.40 22.50 -18.58
CA GLU A 5 -5.50 22.26 -17.46
C GLU A 5 -5.55 23.39 -16.44
N ASN A 6 -5.16 23.10 -15.19
CA ASN A 6 -5.05 24.08 -14.11
C ASN A 6 -6.32 24.91 -13.85
N LEU A 7 -7.50 24.32 -14.06
CA LEU A 7 -8.78 24.96 -13.76
C LEU A 7 -8.96 25.02 -12.24
N LYS A 8 -8.97 26.22 -11.67
CA LYS A 8 -9.02 26.44 -10.21
C LYS A 8 -10.42 26.86 -9.77
N LEU A 9 -10.96 26.14 -8.78
CA LEU A 9 -12.25 26.44 -8.15
C LEU A 9 -12.08 26.61 -6.64
N SER A 10 -13.01 27.33 -6.02
CA SER A 10 -13.13 27.35 -4.57
C SER A 10 -13.62 25.99 -4.07
N PRO A 11 -13.26 25.56 -2.84
CA PRO A 11 -13.83 24.36 -2.24
C PRO A 11 -15.36 24.39 -2.20
N GLY A 12 -16.01 23.23 -2.33
CA GLY A 12 -17.45 23.10 -2.19
C GLY A 12 -18.30 23.44 -3.43
N GLY A 13 -17.70 23.92 -4.52
CA GLY A 13 -18.45 24.27 -5.72
C GLY A 13 -19.13 23.11 -6.46
N GLY A 14 -18.68 21.89 -6.23
CA GLY A 14 -19.25 20.67 -6.82
C GLY A 14 -19.20 20.60 -8.35
N PRO A 15 -19.91 19.60 -8.94
CA PRO A 15 -19.93 19.39 -10.40
C PRO A 15 -20.52 20.56 -11.20
N SER A 16 -21.52 21.26 -10.65
CA SER A 16 -22.14 22.41 -11.32
C SER A 16 -21.18 23.59 -11.46
N ALA A 17 -20.37 23.88 -10.43
CA ALA A 17 -19.36 24.94 -10.52
C ALA A 17 -18.26 24.59 -11.53
N LEU A 18 -17.84 23.32 -11.60
CA LEU A 18 -16.89 22.85 -12.60
C LEU A 18 -17.44 23.02 -14.01
N ARG A 19 -18.69 22.59 -14.24
CA ARG A 19 -19.38 22.74 -15.52
C ARG A 19 -19.46 24.20 -15.94
N ASN A 20 -19.93 25.08 -15.07
CA ASN A 20 -20.04 26.51 -15.33
C ASN A 20 -18.70 27.18 -15.67
N ALA A 21 -17.63 26.79 -14.95
CA ALA A 21 -16.29 27.30 -15.23
C ALA A 21 -15.78 26.86 -16.62
N VAL A 22 -16.06 25.61 -17.01
CA VAL A 22 -15.74 25.11 -18.37
C VAL A 22 -16.48 25.89 -19.44
N LEU A 23 -17.81 26.09 -19.30
CA LEU A 23 -18.62 26.88 -20.24
C LEU A 23 -18.09 28.30 -20.39
N HIS A 24 -17.71 28.93 -19.26
CA HIS A 24 -17.14 30.28 -19.26
C HIS A 24 -15.78 30.35 -19.96
N ILE A 25 -14.86 29.42 -19.67
CA ILE A 25 -13.53 29.41 -20.29
C ILE A 25 -13.62 29.17 -21.79
N LEU A 26 -14.45 28.22 -22.23
CA LEU A 26 -14.61 27.86 -23.62
C LEU A 26 -15.52 28.85 -24.38
N ARG A 27 -16.26 29.70 -23.65
CA ARG A 27 -17.26 30.65 -24.19
C ARG A 27 -18.30 29.95 -25.08
N ILE A 28 -18.85 28.83 -24.57
CA ILE A 28 -19.89 28.06 -25.25
C ILE A 28 -21.19 28.05 -24.43
N PRO A 29 -22.35 27.98 -25.07
CA PRO A 29 -23.60 27.74 -24.37
C PRO A 29 -23.66 26.27 -23.87
N GLU A 30 -24.50 26.02 -22.88
CA GLU A 30 -24.61 24.70 -22.25
C GLU A 30 -24.96 23.58 -23.25
N LYS A 31 -25.79 23.85 -24.24
CA LYS A 31 -26.19 22.91 -25.29
C LYS A 31 -25.02 22.41 -26.15
N ASP A 32 -23.94 23.18 -26.24
CA ASP A 32 -22.77 22.85 -27.04
C ASP A 32 -21.71 22.06 -26.24
N LEU A 33 -21.91 21.86 -24.92
CA LEU A 33 -21.09 21.00 -24.06
C LEU A 33 -21.67 19.59 -24.06
N LEU A 34 -21.11 18.69 -24.88
CA LEU A 34 -21.61 17.34 -25.10
C LEU A 34 -21.15 16.38 -23.99
N ALA A 35 -19.87 16.45 -23.58
CA ALA A 35 -19.32 15.65 -22.49
C ALA A 35 -18.24 16.40 -21.71
N LEU A 36 -18.09 16.06 -20.42
CA LEU A 36 -17.08 16.59 -19.52
C LEU A 36 -16.48 15.45 -18.68
N HIS A 37 -15.20 15.21 -18.85
CA HIS A 37 -14.47 14.16 -18.15
C HIS A 37 -13.38 14.76 -17.26
N ILE A 38 -13.40 14.44 -15.97
CA ILE A 38 -12.33 14.82 -15.04
C ILE A 38 -11.16 13.86 -15.24
N LEU A 39 -9.98 14.40 -15.56
CA LEU A 39 -8.75 13.63 -15.69
C LEU A 39 -7.90 13.65 -14.43
N ARG A 40 -7.95 14.78 -13.73
CA ARG A 40 -7.22 14.99 -12.49
C ARG A 40 -7.94 15.99 -11.61
N ARG A 41 -8.00 15.68 -10.33
CA ARG A 41 -8.45 16.57 -9.26
C ARG A 41 -7.37 16.62 -8.17
N SER A 42 -6.98 17.80 -7.74
CA SER A 42 -6.01 17.99 -6.66
C SER A 42 -6.37 19.21 -5.82
N ILE A 43 -5.77 19.30 -4.63
CA ILE A 43 -5.94 20.44 -3.74
C ILE A 43 -4.62 21.23 -3.73
N ASP A 44 -4.68 22.52 -3.95
CA ASP A 44 -3.59 23.46 -3.74
C ASP A 44 -3.93 24.33 -2.52
N ALA A 45 -3.14 24.17 -1.44
CA ALA A 45 -3.33 24.88 -0.17
C ALA A 45 -2.19 25.87 0.15
N ARG A 46 -1.33 26.20 -0.82
CA ARG A 46 -0.15 27.05 -0.60
C ARG A 46 -0.50 28.52 -0.37
N GLU A 47 -1.38 29.06 -1.21
CA GLU A 47 -1.82 30.48 -1.19
C GLU A 47 -3.34 30.60 -1.00
N GLY A 48 -3.88 29.85 -0.05
CA GLY A 48 -5.31 29.63 0.12
C GLY A 48 -5.75 28.33 -0.56
N VAL A 49 -6.86 27.74 -0.10
CA VAL A 49 -7.31 26.43 -0.56
C VAL A 49 -8.05 26.58 -1.89
N ARG A 50 -7.60 25.84 -2.90
CA ARG A 50 -8.22 25.73 -4.23
C ARG A 50 -8.31 24.27 -4.67
N MET A 51 -9.43 23.91 -5.27
CA MET A 51 -9.57 22.67 -6.03
C MET A 51 -9.03 22.91 -7.44
N VAL A 52 -8.08 22.09 -7.87
CA VAL A 52 -7.42 22.22 -9.18
C VAL A 52 -7.79 21.03 -10.05
N TYR A 53 -8.36 21.27 -11.21
CA TYR A 53 -8.83 20.26 -12.15
C TYR A 53 -8.03 20.29 -13.44
N THR A 54 -7.87 19.11 -14.04
CA THR A 54 -7.62 18.92 -15.46
C THR A 54 -8.80 18.16 -16.03
N VAL A 55 -9.41 18.66 -17.09
CA VAL A 55 -10.59 18.05 -17.69
C VAL A 55 -10.43 17.87 -19.20
N GLU A 56 -11.13 16.88 -19.74
CA GLU A 56 -11.38 16.75 -21.18
C GLU A 56 -12.85 17.05 -21.48
N VAL A 57 -13.05 17.75 -22.58
CA VAL A 57 -14.34 18.28 -22.97
C VAL A 57 -14.63 17.91 -24.42
N GLU A 58 -15.81 17.38 -24.68
CA GLU A 58 -16.37 17.25 -26.00
C GLU A 58 -17.33 18.40 -26.26
N ALA A 59 -17.06 19.18 -27.28
CA ALA A 59 -17.89 20.32 -27.68
C ALA A 59 -18.41 20.16 -29.12
N ALA A 60 -19.56 20.73 -29.42
CA ALA A 60 -20.21 20.61 -30.73
C ALA A 60 -19.33 21.10 -31.90
N ASP A 61 -18.51 22.15 -31.69
CA ASP A 61 -17.51 22.63 -32.66
C ASP A 61 -16.19 22.94 -31.96
N GLU A 62 -15.38 21.92 -31.75
CA GLU A 62 -14.05 22.02 -31.09
C GLU A 62 -13.09 22.92 -31.89
N ALA A 63 -13.17 22.93 -33.23
CA ALA A 63 -12.29 23.71 -34.07
C ALA A 63 -12.58 25.20 -33.93
N ALA A 64 -13.86 25.60 -33.90
CA ALA A 64 -14.24 26.97 -33.66
C ALA A 64 -13.87 27.43 -32.25
N VAL A 65 -14.03 26.57 -31.24
CA VAL A 65 -13.62 26.87 -29.87
C VAL A 65 -12.11 27.14 -29.81
N LEU A 66 -11.26 26.29 -30.38
CA LEU A 66 -9.80 26.48 -30.40
C LEU A 66 -9.38 27.77 -31.13
N ARG A 67 -10.04 28.13 -32.21
CA ARG A 67 -9.73 29.38 -32.94
C ARG A 67 -10.00 30.64 -32.12
N ARG A 68 -11.07 30.64 -31.29
CA ARG A 68 -11.48 31.82 -30.52
C ARG A 68 -10.98 31.84 -29.07
N CYS A 69 -10.68 30.68 -28.49
CA CYS A 69 -10.18 30.56 -27.12
C CYS A 69 -8.71 30.97 -27.09
N ARG A 70 -8.40 31.98 -26.27
CA ARG A 70 -7.01 32.44 -26.07
C ARG A 70 -6.42 32.02 -24.72
N ASP A 71 -7.13 31.19 -23.99
CA ASP A 71 -6.61 30.67 -22.72
C ASP A 71 -5.51 29.64 -23.01
N LYS A 72 -4.32 29.92 -22.48
CA LYS A 72 -3.12 29.05 -22.63
C LYS A 72 -3.29 27.65 -22.03
N HIS A 73 -4.26 27.46 -21.17
CA HIS A 73 -4.57 26.18 -20.55
C HIS A 73 -5.56 25.34 -21.35
N VAL A 74 -6.07 25.86 -22.47
CA VAL A 74 -6.96 25.13 -23.39
C VAL A 74 -6.14 24.64 -24.59
N SER A 75 -6.21 23.35 -24.83
CA SER A 75 -5.51 22.71 -25.96
C SER A 75 -6.35 21.59 -26.56
N LYS A 76 -5.95 21.10 -27.75
CA LYS A 76 -6.50 19.86 -28.29
C LYS A 76 -5.98 18.67 -27.45
N ALA A 77 -6.89 17.80 -27.03
CA ALA A 77 -6.52 16.59 -26.31
C ALA A 77 -5.70 15.65 -27.20
N ALA A 78 -4.53 15.24 -26.75
CA ALA A 78 -3.75 14.19 -27.42
C ALA A 78 -4.31 12.80 -27.05
N PRO A 79 -4.30 11.83 -27.98
CA PRO A 79 -4.59 10.44 -27.67
C PRO A 79 -3.69 9.93 -26.54
N ARG A 80 -4.26 9.15 -25.63
CA ARG A 80 -3.49 8.50 -24.58
C ARG A 80 -3.21 7.06 -24.97
N PRO A 81 -1.98 6.56 -24.75
CA PRO A 81 -1.70 5.15 -24.94
C PRO A 81 -2.52 4.33 -23.94
N VAL A 82 -3.11 3.24 -24.42
CA VAL A 82 -3.91 2.30 -23.62
C VAL A 82 -3.10 1.01 -23.48
N TYR A 83 -3.11 0.44 -22.28
CA TYR A 83 -2.51 -0.86 -22.02
C TYR A 83 -3.25 -1.94 -22.83
N GLN A 84 -2.49 -2.83 -23.45
CA GLN A 84 -3.02 -3.99 -24.18
C GLN A 84 -2.68 -5.26 -23.40
N LEU A 85 -3.67 -6.12 -23.22
CA LEU A 85 -3.46 -7.46 -22.67
C LEU A 85 -2.61 -8.31 -23.63
N PRO A 86 -1.90 -9.34 -23.13
CA PRO A 86 -1.26 -10.34 -24.00
C PRO A 86 -2.26 -10.99 -24.94
N GLU A 87 -1.76 -11.47 -26.07
CA GLU A 87 -2.55 -12.29 -27.00
C GLU A 87 -3.03 -13.57 -26.30
N PRO A 88 -4.19 -14.12 -26.69
CA PRO A 88 -4.69 -15.37 -26.14
C PRO A 88 -3.71 -16.53 -26.35
N VAL A 89 -3.53 -17.34 -25.31
CA VAL A 89 -2.66 -18.54 -25.34
C VAL A 89 -3.50 -19.81 -25.28
N THR A 90 -2.92 -20.91 -25.77
CA THR A 90 -3.50 -22.23 -25.54
C THR A 90 -3.26 -22.64 -24.08
N PRO A 91 -4.28 -23.10 -23.34
CA PRO A 91 -4.08 -23.54 -21.96
C PRO A 91 -2.98 -24.62 -21.88
N PRO A 92 -1.92 -24.40 -21.09
CA PRO A 92 -0.83 -25.36 -20.99
C PRO A 92 -1.26 -26.61 -20.20
N GLU A 93 -0.62 -27.75 -20.47
CA GLU A 93 -0.86 -29.00 -19.73
C GLU A 93 -0.53 -28.84 -18.22
N VAL A 94 0.55 -28.12 -17.91
CA VAL A 94 0.92 -27.74 -16.55
C VAL A 94 0.62 -26.24 -16.37
N PRO A 95 -0.45 -25.89 -15.63
CA PRO A 95 -0.82 -24.50 -15.43
C PRO A 95 0.27 -23.69 -14.71
N PRO A 96 0.45 -22.40 -15.03
CA PRO A 96 1.30 -21.53 -14.24
C PRO A 96 0.73 -21.37 -12.83
N VAL A 97 1.63 -21.36 -11.84
CA VAL A 97 1.25 -21.20 -10.43
C VAL A 97 1.61 -19.78 -9.96
N VAL A 98 0.71 -19.18 -9.22
CA VAL A 98 0.94 -17.88 -8.54
C VAL A 98 0.83 -18.11 -7.04
N VAL A 99 1.86 -17.72 -6.28
CA VAL A 99 1.88 -17.84 -4.82
C VAL A 99 1.69 -16.47 -4.18
N GLY A 100 0.62 -16.35 -3.39
CA GLY A 100 0.21 -15.14 -2.68
C GLY A 100 -0.88 -14.36 -3.41
N ALA A 101 -2.05 -14.18 -2.76
CA ALA A 101 -3.19 -13.43 -3.27
C ALA A 101 -3.18 -11.94 -2.87
N GLY A 102 -2.00 -11.34 -2.71
CA GLY A 102 -1.83 -9.89 -2.61
C GLY A 102 -1.98 -9.20 -3.98
N PRO A 103 -1.82 -7.87 -4.06
CA PRO A 103 -2.00 -7.13 -5.31
C PRO A 103 -1.17 -7.65 -6.47
N ALA A 104 0.08 -8.06 -6.22
CA ALA A 104 0.93 -8.63 -7.26
C ALA A 104 0.37 -9.95 -7.81
N GLY A 105 0.00 -10.88 -6.93
CA GLY A 105 -0.50 -12.19 -7.36
C GLY A 105 -1.87 -12.12 -8.01
N LEU A 106 -2.78 -11.31 -7.48
CA LEU A 106 -4.12 -11.13 -8.06
C LEU A 106 -4.06 -10.57 -9.48
N PHE A 107 -3.24 -9.55 -9.72
CA PHE A 107 -3.11 -8.97 -11.07
C PHE A 107 -2.24 -9.82 -12.01
N ALA A 108 -1.29 -10.62 -11.51
CA ALA A 108 -0.60 -11.64 -12.29
C ALA A 108 -1.59 -12.72 -12.74
N ALA A 109 -2.40 -13.25 -11.82
CA ALA A 109 -3.43 -14.23 -12.12
C ALA A 109 -4.48 -13.68 -13.11
N LEU A 110 -4.86 -12.40 -12.99
CA LEU A 110 -5.81 -11.75 -13.89
C LEU A 110 -5.28 -11.70 -15.34
N VAL A 111 -4.01 -11.31 -15.53
CA VAL A 111 -3.38 -11.31 -16.86
C VAL A 111 -3.34 -12.71 -17.46
N LEU A 112 -2.87 -13.69 -16.69
CA LEU A 112 -2.82 -15.10 -17.13
C LEU A 112 -4.20 -15.67 -17.46
N ALA A 113 -5.19 -15.41 -16.60
CA ALA A 113 -6.56 -15.92 -16.80
C ALA A 113 -7.22 -15.30 -18.02
N ARG A 114 -7.07 -13.99 -18.25
CA ARG A 114 -7.59 -13.30 -19.44
C ARG A 114 -6.90 -13.73 -20.73
N ALA A 115 -5.64 -14.14 -20.66
CA ALA A 115 -4.94 -14.77 -21.78
C ALA A 115 -5.35 -16.23 -22.00
N GLY A 116 -6.11 -16.87 -21.11
CA GLY A 116 -6.58 -18.25 -21.22
C GLY A 116 -5.67 -19.29 -20.57
N ALA A 117 -4.64 -18.90 -19.83
CA ALA A 117 -3.66 -19.82 -19.25
C ALA A 117 -4.16 -20.62 -18.03
N ARG A 118 -5.34 -20.30 -17.47
CA ARG A 118 -5.96 -20.98 -16.31
C ARG A 118 -5.02 -21.16 -15.12
N PRO A 119 -4.50 -20.09 -14.53
CA PRO A 119 -3.51 -20.18 -13.46
C PRO A 119 -4.07 -20.82 -12.19
N ILE A 120 -3.18 -21.43 -11.39
CA ILE A 120 -3.47 -21.84 -10.00
C ILE A 120 -2.95 -20.71 -9.08
N LEU A 121 -3.83 -20.14 -8.26
CA LEU A 121 -3.48 -19.11 -7.28
C LEU A 121 -3.53 -19.71 -5.88
N LEU A 122 -2.39 -19.76 -5.20
CA LEU A 122 -2.26 -20.27 -3.83
C LEU A 122 -2.17 -19.10 -2.84
N GLU A 123 -2.98 -19.11 -1.80
CA GLU A 123 -2.92 -18.16 -0.68
C GLU A 123 -2.90 -18.93 0.64
N ARG A 124 -1.92 -18.60 1.52
CA ARG A 124 -1.80 -19.29 2.82
C ARG A 124 -2.92 -18.97 3.79
N GLY A 125 -3.47 -17.74 3.71
CA GLY A 125 -4.57 -17.31 4.55
C GLY A 125 -5.92 -17.56 3.91
N ARG A 126 -6.95 -16.98 4.53
CA ARG A 126 -8.33 -17.15 4.10
C ARG A 126 -8.77 -16.08 3.11
N ASN A 127 -9.96 -16.28 2.53
CA ASN A 127 -10.65 -15.26 1.76
C ASN A 127 -10.94 -14.02 2.62
N VAL A 128 -11.22 -12.88 2.01
CA VAL A 128 -11.32 -11.59 2.71
C VAL A 128 -12.44 -11.56 3.76
N GLU A 129 -13.51 -12.33 3.58
CA GLU A 129 -14.64 -12.43 4.52
C GLU A 129 -14.22 -13.12 5.83
N ASP A 130 -13.67 -14.32 5.73
CA ASP A 130 -13.24 -15.13 6.88
C ASP A 130 -12.03 -14.48 7.56
N ARG A 131 -11.09 -13.97 6.76
CA ARG A 131 -9.94 -13.21 7.22
C ARG A 131 -10.34 -12.00 8.07
N THR A 132 -11.39 -11.27 7.68
CA THR A 132 -11.89 -10.13 8.44
C THR A 132 -12.32 -10.57 9.84
N THR A 133 -12.98 -11.72 9.95
CA THR A 133 -13.37 -12.30 11.24
C THR A 133 -12.15 -12.66 12.09
N ASP A 134 -11.11 -13.25 11.49
CA ASP A 134 -9.87 -13.59 12.20
C ASP A 134 -9.14 -12.34 12.71
N VAL A 135 -9.08 -11.28 11.90
CA VAL A 135 -8.46 -9.99 12.28
C VAL A 135 -9.24 -9.31 13.41
N GLU A 136 -10.57 -9.25 13.34
CA GLU A 136 -11.41 -8.68 14.39
C GLU A 136 -11.30 -9.48 15.70
N ARG A 137 -11.22 -10.82 15.64
CA ARG A 137 -10.95 -11.66 16.79
C ARG A 137 -9.61 -11.29 17.42
N PHE A 138 -8.53 -11.20 16.63
CA PHE A 138 -7.23 -10.80 17.12
C PHE A 138 -7.26 -9.42 17.79
N TRP A 139 -7.89 -8.43 17.18
CA TRP A 139 -7.97 -7.07 17.74
C TRP A 139 -8.83 -6.97 19.01
N SER A 140 -9.76 -7.88 19.22
CA SER A 140 -10.64 -7.88 20.40
C SER A 140 -10.15 -8.77 21.54
N THR A 141 -9.48 -9.89 21.23
CA THR A 141 -9.12 -10.91 22.24
C THR A 141 -7.61 -11.10 22.39
N GLY A 142 -6.79 -10.63 21.42
CA GLY A 142 -5.35 -10.95 21.34
C GLY A 142 -5.05 -12.34 20.77
N GLU A 143 -6.06 -13.10 20.30
CA GLU A 143 -5.86 -14.42 19.68
C GLU A 143 -5.40 -14.27 18.22
N LEU A 144 -4.11 -14.42 17.99
CA LEU A 144 -3.50 -14.32 16.67
C LEU A 144 -3.63 -15.62 15.88
N ASP A 145 -4.20 -15.56 14.67
CA ASP A 145 -4.06 -16.62 13.67
C ASP A 145 -2.79 -16.39 12.86
N LEU A 146 -1.87 -17.38 12.84
CA LEU A 146 -0.57 -17.26 12.19
C LEU A 146 -0.64 -17.33 10.66
N THR A 147 -1.73 -17.85 10.11
CA THR A 147 -1.93 -18.02 8.68
C THR A 147 -2.94 -17.04 8.08
N SER A 148 -3.87 -16.51 8.89
CA SER A 148 -4.92 -15.58 8.47
C SER A 148 -4.96 -14.35 9.39
N ASN A 149 -4.38 -13.23 8.98
CA ASN A 149 -4.19 -12.02 9.79
C ASN A 149 -4.03 -10.77 8.92
N VAL A 150 -3.57 -9.64 9.47
CA VAL A 150 -3.37 -8.39 8.71
C VAL A 150 -2.31 -8.52 7.60
N GLN A 151 -1.39 -9.49 7.70
CA GLN A 151 -0.33 -9.70 6.70
C GLN A 151 -0.70 -10.76 5.66
N PHE A 152 -1.40 -11.82 6.05
CA PHE A 152 -1.71 -13.00 5.24
C PHE A 152 -3.21 -13.14 5.00
N GLY A 153 -3.56 -13.58 3.81
CA GLY A 153 -4.91 -13.76 3.29
C GLY A 153 -5.18 -12.92 2.05
N GLU A 154 -6.33 -13.10 1.45
CA GLU A 154 -6.76 -12.43 0.22
C GLU A 154 -6.58 -10.91 0.29
N GLY A 155 -5.96 -10.32 -0.73
CA GLY A 155 -5.62 -8.91 -0.81
C GLY A 155 -4.30 -8.53 -0.14
N GLY A 156 -3.63 -9.47 0.58
CA GLY A 156 -2.38 -9.22 1.30
C GLY A 156 -2.52 -8.14 2.37
N ALA A 157 -1.42 -7.56 2.84
CA ALA A 157 -1.43 -6.49 3.85
C ALA A 157 -2.20 -5.23 3.39
N GLY A 158 -2.34 -5.03 2.08
CA GLY A 158 -3.08 -3.91 1.49
C GLY A 158 -4.57 -3.89 1.85
N ALA A 159 -5.21 -5.05 2.10
CA ALA A 159 -6.63 -5.16 2.41
C ALA A 159 -7.00 -4.48 3.75
N PHE A 160 -6.07 -4.36 4.69
CA PHE A 160 -6.23 -3.69 5.98
C PHE A 160 -5.36 -2.43 6.06
N SER A 161 -5.45 -1.57 5.05
CA SER A 161 -4.70 -0.32 4.95
C SER A 161 -5.62 0.83 4.49
N ASP A 162 -5.08 2.03 4.34
CA ASP A 162 -5.79 3.15 3.71
C ASP A 162 -6.05 2.93 2.19
N GLY A 163 -5.44 1.89 1.61
CA GLY A 163 -5.61 1.60 0.19
C GLY A 163 -5.05 2.68 -0.74
N LYS A 164 -3.92 3.29 -0.39
CA LYS A 164 -3.26 4.30 -1.25
C LYS A 164 -2.80 3.69 -2.57
N LEU A 165 -3.12 4.39 -3.65
CA LEU A 165 -2.76 4.01 -5.01
C LEU A 165 -1.73 4.96 -5.64
N ASN A 166 -0.96 5.66 -4.79
CA ASN A 166 0.12 6.53 -5.24
C ASN A 166 1.36 5.72 -5.61
N THR A 167 2.00 6.08 -6.70
CA THR A 167 3.29 5.51 -7.12
C THR A 167 4.19 6.58 -7.71
N GLY A 168 5.50 6.40 -7.55
CA GLY A 168 6.52 7.26 -8.18
C GLY A 168 6.87 6.84 -9.61
N THR A 169 6.34 5.73 -10.11
CA THR A 169 6.63 5.20 -11.45
C THR A 169 5.57 5.61 -12.46
N LYS A 170 5.96 5.66 -13.74
CA LYS A 170 5.03 5.84 -14.87
C LYS A 170 4.92 4.51 -15.61
N ASP A 171 3.70 3.93 -15.64
CA ASP A 171 3.41 2.67 -16.31
C ASP A 171 1.97 2.69 -16.84
N LEU A 172 1.75 2.20 -18.04
CA LEU A 172 0.41 2.12 -18.65
C LEU A 172 -0.53 1.19 -17.86
N ARG A 173 0.04 0.18 -17.20
CA ARG A 173 -0.70 -0.76 -16.34
C ARG A 173 -1.36 -0.08 -15.16
N HIS A 174 -0.82 1.05 -14.67
CA HIS A 174 -1.44 1.77 -13.55
C HIS A 174 -2.86 2.19 -13.86
N ARG A 175 -3.09 2.73 -15.07
CA ARG A 175 -4.44 3.15 -15.47
C ARG A 175 -5.38 1.95 -15.58
N PHE A 176 -4.93 0.87 -16.19
CA PHE A 176 -5.67 -0.38 -16.29
C PHE A 176 -6.04 -0.93 -14.89
N ILE A 177 -5.08 -0.98 -13.94
CA ILE A 177 -5.34 -1.45 -12.57
C ILE A 177 -6.42 -0.61 -11.89
N LEU A 178 -6.36 0.72 -12.02
CA LEU A 178 -7.37 1.61 -11.45
C LEU A 178 -8.75 1.37 -12.06
N GLU A 179 -8.84 1.17 -13.38
CA GLU A 179 -10.08 0.85 -14.08
C GLU A 179 -10.65 -0.49 -13.66
N GLU A 180 -9.81 -1.51 -13.48
CA GLU A 180 -10.23 -2.82 -12.97
C GLU A 180 -10.74 -2.73 -11.52
N LEU A 181 -10.05 -2.00 -10.65
CA LEU A 181 -10.54 -1.79 -9.29
C LEU A 181 -11.91 -1.10 -9.27
N VAL A 182 -12.11 -0.08 -10.12
CA VAL A 182 -13.43 0.58 -10.25
C VAL A 182 -14.48 -0.37 -10.80
N ARG A 183 -14.15 -1.17 -11.80
CA ARG A 183 -15.05 -2.20 -12.34
C ARG A 183 -15.42 -3.24 -11.28
N CYS A 184 -14.51 -3.53 -10.36
CA CYS A 184 -14.73 -4.41 -9.21
C CYS A 184 -15.40 -3.71 -8.02
N GLY A 185 -15.77 -2.43 -8.11
CA GLY A 185 -16.56 -1.74 -7.09
C GLY A 185 -15.80 -0.70 -6.25
N ALA A 186 -14.54 -0.41 -6.57
CA ALA A 186 -13.83 0.70 -5.96
C ALA A 186 -14.44 2.06 -6.38
N PRO A 187 -14.26 3.13 -5.57
CA PRO A 187 -14.78 4.46 -5.87
C PRO A 187 -14.21 5.02 -7.18
N LYS A 188 -15.07 5.63 -8.01
CA LYS A 188 -14.65 6.21 -9.30
C LYS A 188 -13.62 7.33 -9.17
N GLU A 189 -13.57 7.96 -8.02
CA GLU A 189 -12.65 9.04 -7.66
C GLU A 189 -11.18 8.64 -7.82
N ILE A 190 -10.85 7.36 -7.63
CA ILE A 190 -9.47 6.86 -7.81
C ILE A 190 -8.95 7.05 -9.25
N LEU A 191 -9.82 7.20 -10.23
CA LEU A 191 -9.44 7.41 -11.62
C LEU A 191 -8.89 8.81 -11.90
N TYR A 192 -9.20 9.78 -11.04
CA TYR A 192 -8.84 11.18 -11.29
C TYR A 192 -8.25 11.92 -10.08
N ASP A 193 -8.34 11.40 -8.88
CA ASP A 193 -7.72 12.03 -7.72
C ASP A 193 -6.19 11.97 -7.80
N ALA A 194 -5.53 13.09 -7.51
CA ALA A 194 -4.06 13.17 -7.52
C ALA A 194 -3.40 12.34 -6.40
N LYS A 195 -4.15 12.03 -5.35
CA LYS A 195 -3.76 11.13 -4.27
C LYS A 195 -4.87 10.11 -4.05
N PRO A 196 -5.04 9.16 -4.99
CA PRO A 196 -6.13 8.21 -4.94
C PRO A 196 -5.95 7.22 -3.78
N HIS A 197 -7.07 6.89 -3.12
CA HIS A 197 -7.17 5.85 -2.10
C HIS A 197 -8.50 5.12 -2.23
N VAL A 198 -8.54 3.89 -1.80
CA VAL A 198 -9.74 3.05 -1.89
C VAL A 198 -10.44 2.92 -0.54
N GLY A 199 -9.67 2.88 0.56
CA GLY A 199 -10.18 2.53 1.88
C GLY A 199 -10.34 1.02 2.07
N THR A 200 -10.21 0.55 3.29
CA THR A 200 -10.35 -0.88 3.63
C THR A 200 -11.73 -1.43 3.23
N ASP A 201 -12.79 -0.68 3.45
CA ASP A 201 -14.18 -1.01 3.16
C ASP A 201 -14.41 -1.33 1.67
N TYR A 202 -14.01 -0.46 0.77
CA TYR A 202 -14.15 -0.69 -0.67
C TYR A 202 -13.12 -1.68 -1.23
N LEU A 203 -11.94 -1.82 -0.60
CA LEU A 203 -10.98 -2.85 -1.00
C LEU A 203 -11.58 -4.25 -0.82
N HIS A 204 -12.29 -4.51 0.28
CA HIS A 204 -12.96 -5.80 0.50
C HIS A 204 -14.00 -6.10 -0.56
N ILE A 205 -14.77 -5.10 -1.01
CA ILE A 205 -15.73 -5.25 -2.11
C ILE A 205 -15.01 -5.57 -3.42
N ALA A 206 -13.94 -4.83 -3.73
CA ALA A 206 -13.19 -5.01 -4.96
C ALA A 206 -12.51 -6.39 -5.03
N LEU A 207 -11.96 -6.88 -3.92
CA LEU A 207 -11.34 -8.21 -3.83
C LEU A 207 -12.33 -9.33 -4.10
N LYS A 208 -13.52 -9.30 -3.49
CA LYS A 208 -14.59 -10.28 -3.74
C LYS A 208 -14.99 -10.36 -5.21
N ASN A 209 -15.14 -9.22 -5.85
CA ASN A 209 -15.54 -9.15 -7.24
C ASN A 209 -14.41 -9.59 -8.19
N LEU A 210 -13.15 -9.23 -7.88
CA LEU A 210 -11.99 -9.69 -8.63
C LEU A 210 -11.80 -11.21 -8.51
N ARG A 211 -11.97 -11.78 -7.32
CA ARG A 211 -11.97 -13.25 -7.11
C ARG A 211 -13.01 -13.95 -7.96
N ARG A 212 -14.25 -13.43 -7.98
CA ARG A 212 -15.33 -14.01 -8.80
C ARG A 212 -14.94 -14.02 -10.28
N GLU A 213 -14.41 -12.91 -10.78
CA GLU A 213 -13.94 -12.84 -12.17
C GLU A 213 -12.83 -13.84 -12.47
N LEU A 214 -11.84 -13.97 -11.59
CA LEU A 214 -10.77 -14.97 -11.77
C LEU A 214 -11.32 -16.39 -11.88
N LEU A 215 -12.29 -16.76 -11.04
CA LEU A 215 -12.97 -18.05 -11.08
C LEU A 215 -13.77 -18.23 -12.38
N ASP A 216 -14.49 -17.19 -12.81
CA ASP A 216 -15.26 -17.22 -14.06
C ASP A 216 -14.35 -17.36 -15.30
N LEU A 217 -13.12 -16.86 -15.24
CA LEU A 217 -12.08 -17.02 -16.26
C LEU A 217 -11.34 -18.38 -16.17
N GLY A 218 -11.71 -19.24 -15.21
CA GLY A 218 -11.16 -20.59 -15.06
C GLY A 218 -9.84 -20.66 -14.27
N ALA A 219 -9.52 -19.68 -13.46
CA ALA A 219 -8.44 -19.79 -12.48
C ALA A 219 -8.84 -20.71 -11.32
N ASP A 220 -7.89 -21.49 -10.80
CA ASP A 220 -8.05 -22.32 -9.61
C ASP A 220 -7.48 -21.56 -8.40
N ILE A 221 -8.34 -21.08 -7.50
CA ILE A 221 -7.94 -20.29 -6.32
C ILE A 221 -8.04 -21.18 -5.09
N ARG A 222 -6.90 -21.37 -4.39
CA ARG A 222 -6.79 -22.22 -3.20
C ARG A 222 -6.37 -21.36 -2.00
N PHE A 223 -7.32 -21.10 -1.10
CA PHE A 223 -7.06 -20.50 0.20
C PHE A 223 -6.60 -21.57 1.20
N GLU A 224 -5.90 -21.12 2.28
CA GLU A 224 -5.30 -22.00 3.29
C GLU A 224 -4.30 -23.01 2.67
N HIS A 225 -3.64 -22.59 1.56
CA HIS A 225 -2.64 -23.37 0.85
C HIS A 225 -1.31 -22.62 0.79
N GLN A 226 -0.31 -23.16 1.48
CA GLN A 226 1.01 -22.57 1.65
C GLN A 226 2.05 -23.30 0.81
N LEU A 227 2.89 -22.54 0.09
CA LEU A 227 4.13 -23.06 -0.50
C LEU A 227 5.08 -23.47 0.62
N THR A 228 5.48 -24.73 0.67
CA THR A 228 6.36 -25.28 1.71
C THR A 228 7.66 -25.84 1.17
N ASP A 229 7.78 -26.09 -0.13
CA ASP A 229 9.04 -26.50 -0.75
C ASP A 229 9.08 -26.24 -2.28
N LEU A 230 10.30 -26.26 -2.84
CA LEU A 230 10.59 -26.14 -4.27
C LEU A 230 11.31 -27.41 -4.75
N ASP A 231 10.84 -28.02 -5.83
CA ASP A 231 11.56 -29.07 -6.56
C ASP A 231 12.34 -28.42 -7.71
N ILE A 232 13.64 -28.24 -7.48
CA ILE A 232 14.59 -27.63 -8.41
C ILE A 232 15.58 -28.71 -8.86
N GLN A 233 15.62 -28.96 -10.17
CA GLN A 233 16.54 -29.92 -10.78
C GLN A 233 17.27 -29.23 -11.94
N ASP A 234 18.58 -29.37 -12.01
CA ASP A 234 19.45 -28.77 -13.04
C ASP A 234 19.24 -27.27 -13.27
N GLY A 235 18.95 -26.53 -12.18
CA GLY A 235 18.71 -25.09 -12.23
C GLY A 235 17.32 -24.67 -12.75
N ALA A 236 16.40 -25.60 -12.92
CA ALA A 236 15.03 -25.37 -13.38
C ALA A 236 13.99 -25.85 -12.35
N LEU A 237 12.86 -25.18 -12.29
CA LEU A 237 11.72 -25.56 -11.47
C LEU A 237 10.93 -26.69 -12.15
N HIS A 238 10.71 -27.79 -11.44
CA HIS A 238 9.92 -28.94 -11.88
C HIS A 238 8.59 -29.09 -11.13
N GLY A 239 8.54 -28.62 -9.88
CA GLY A 239 7.36 -28.70 -9.04
C GLY A 239 7.53 -27.91 -7.75
N ILE A 240 6.49 -27.92 -6.95
CA ILE A 240 6.46 -27.35 -5.60
C ILE A 240 5.76 -28.30 -4.64
N ALA A 241 6.06 -28.18 -3.34
CA ALA A 241 5.24 -28.77 -2.31
C ALA A 241 4.30 -27.73 -1.72
N VAL A 242 3.06 -28.10 -1.54
CA VAL A 242 2.01 -27.24 -0.99
C VAL A 242 1.40 -27.92 0.22
N THR A 243 1.29 -27.17 1.33
CA THR A 243 0.57 -27.62 2.51
C THR A 243 -0.80 -26.95 2.55
N GLY A 244 -1.85 -27.74 2.51
CA GLY A 244 -3.24 -27.33 2.62
C GLY A 244 -3.93 -27.98 3.83
N PRO A 245 -5.25 -27.79 4.01
CA PRO A 245 -6.01 -28.34 5.14
C PRO A 245 -5.93 -29.87 5.25
N GLU A 246 -5.77 -30.58 4.13
CA GLU A 246 -5.70 -32.04 4.08
C GLU A 246 -4.26 -32.59 4.17
N GLY A 247 -3.27 -31.73 4.33
CA GLY A 247 -1.86 -32.09 4.41
C GLY A 247 -0.99 -31.57 3.27
N THR A 248 0.24 -32.09 3.20
CA THR A 248 1.22 -31.67 2.18
C THR A 248 1.14 -32.56 0.95
N TYR A 249 1.13 -31.95 -0.24
CA TYR A 249 1.12 -32.64 -1.51
C TYR A 249 2.04 -32.00 -2.55
N PRO A 250 2.60 -32.76 -3.50
CA PRO A 250 3.35 -32.21 -4.62
C PRO A 250 2.40 -31.60 -5.65
N LEU A 251 2.81 -30.47 -6.22
CA LEU A 251 2.11 -29.82 -7.34
C LEU A 251 3.11 -29.61 -8.48
N PRO A 252 2.88 -30.24 -9.67
CA PRO A 252 3.68 -29.96 -10.85
C PRO A 252 3.66 -28.47 -11.17
N CYS A 253 4.83 -27.86 -11.38
CA CYS A 253 4.95 -26.44 -11.63
C CYS A 253 6.21 -26.15 -12.44
N ARG A 254 6.05 -25.57 -13.62
CA ARG A 254 7.16 -25.13 -14.47
C ARG A 254 7.31 -23.63 -14.52
N GLN A 255 6.26 -22.89 -14.16
CA GLN A 255 6.21 -21.43 -14.15
C GLN A 255 5.58 -21.00 -12.82
N LEU A 256 6.37 -20.40 -11.94
CA LEU A 256 5.99 -19.94 -10.61
C LEU A 256 6.17 -18.44 -10.46
N ILE A 257 5.08 -17.68 -10.34
CA ILE A 257 5.14 -16.29 -9.91
C ILE A 257 5.07 -16.26 -8.39
N LEU A 258 6.14 -15.79 -7.76
CA LEU A 258 6.30 -15.82 -6.32
C LEU A 258 6.04 -14.43 -5.72
N CYS A 259 4.87 -14.24 -5.11
CA CYS A 259 4.38 -12.98 -4.53
C CYS A 259 4.13 -13.09 -3.02
N PRO A 260 5.10 -13.49 -2.18
CA PRO A 260 4.86 -13.90 -0.79
C PRO A 260 4.49 -12.74 0.14
N GLY A 261 4.64 -11.48 -0.31
CA GLY A 261 4.64 -10.31 0.56
C GLY A 261 5.90 -10.24 1.44
N HIS A 262 6.11 -9.10 2.11
CA HIS A 262 7.33 -8.88 2.91
C HIS A 262 7.33 -9.62 4.27
N SER A 263 6.18 -10.15 4.70
CA SER A 263 6.02 -10.77 6.03
C SER A 263 6.16 -12.30 6.04
N ALA A 264 6.27 -12.95 4.86
CA ALA A 264 6.40 -14.41 4.72
C ALA A 264 7.84 -14.89 5.02
N ARG A 265 8.28 -14.71 6.26
CA ARG A 265 9.68 -14.93 6.68
C ARG A 265 10.08 -16.39 6.55
N ASP A 266 9.21 -17.31 6.87
CA ASP A 266 9.35 -18.74 6.64
C ASP A 266 9.60 -19.09 5.17
N THR A 267 8.91 -18.40 4.26
CA THR A 267 9.14 -18.55 2.81
C THR A 267 10.53 -18.04 2.42
N PHE A 268 11.00 -16.89 2.94
CA PHE A 268 12.36 -16.41 2.66
C PHE A 268 13.44 -17.39 3.20
N GLU A 269 13.22 -17.96 4.38
CA GLU A 269 14.11 -18.98 4.95
C GLU A 269 14.12 -20.26 4.08
N LEU A 270 12.97 -20.69 3.58
CA LEU A 270 12.87 -21.79 2.62
C LEU A 270 13.66 -21.50 1.35
N LEU A 271 13.43 -20.34 0.74
CA LEU A 271 14.10 -19.91 -0.50
C LEU A 271 15.62 -19.86 -0.33
N TYR A 272 16.09 -19.34 0.81
CA TYR A 272 17.50 -19.30 1.15
C TYR A 272 18.10 -20.72 1.25
N ARG A 273 17.44 -21.63 1.96
CA ARG A 273 17.86 -23.05 2.07
C ARG A 273 17.90 -23.77 0.71
N ARG A 274 17.00 -23.41 -0.21
CA ARG A 274 16.93 -23.95 -1.58
C ARG A 274 17.90 -23.26 -2.56
N GLY A 275 18.73 -22.33 -2.08
CA GLY A 275 19.73 -21.66 -2.89
C GLY A 275 19.15 -20.65 -3.89
N VAL A 276 17.92 -20.13 -3.65
CA VAL A 276 17.37 -19.06 -4.45
C VAL A 276 18.21 -17.78 -4.22
N PRO A 277 18.79 -17.19 -5.27
CA PRO A 277 19.65 -16.02 -5.13
C PRO A 277 18.89 -14.81 -4.54
N MET A 278 19.43 -14.23 -3.49
CA MET A 278 18.86 -13.09 -2.79
C MET A 278 19.94 -12.21 -2.14
N GLU A 279 19.60 -10.98 -1.82
CA GLU A 279 20.46 -10.00 -1.16
C GLU A 279 19.73 -9.29 -0.02
N ALA A 280 20.49 -8.82 0.97
CA ALA A 280 19.98 -7.92 2.00
C ALA A 280 19.60 -6.57 1.36
N LYS A 281 18.47 -6.00 1.79
CA LYS A 281 17.95 -4.74 1.26
C LYS A 281 17.72 -3.75 2.39
N PRO A 282 18.15 -2.48 2.24
CA PRO A 282 17.79 -1.40 3.16
C PRO A 282 16.28 -1.26 3.30
N PHE A 283 15.83 -0.92 4.51
CA PHE A 283 14.43 -0.64 4.83
C PHE A 283 14.34 0.49 5.86
N ALA A 284 13.21 0.67 6.51
CA ALA A 284 13.06 1.66 7.55
C ALA A 284 12.18 1.12 8.67
N VAL A 285 12.48 1.53 9.91
CA VAL A 285 11.73 1.16 11.12
C VAL A 285 11.47 2.39 12.00
N GLY A 286 10.48 2.29 12.87
CA GLY A 286 10.16 3.36 13.80
C GLY A 286 8.88 3.12 14.54
N VAL A 287 8.05 4.14 14.62
CA VAL A 287 6.81 4.16 15.38
C VAL A 287 5.65 4.70 14.55
N ARG A 288 4.41 4.43 14.96
CA ARG A 288 3.26 5.21 14.55
C ARG A 288 3.16 6.46 15.40
N ILE A 289 2.85 7.60 14.78
CA ILE A 289 2.49 8.84 15.46
C ILE A 289 1.03 9.18 15.17
N GLU A 290 0.27 9.45 16.22
CA GLU A 290 -1.13 9.86 16.16
C GLU A 290 -1.31 11.29 16.63
N GLN A 291 -2.09 12.06 15.87
CA GLN A 291 -2.61 13.37 16.25
C GLN A 291 -4.11 13.42 15.94
N ARG A 292 -4.82 14.42 16.47
CA ARG A 292 -6.21 14.62 16.06
C ARG A 292 -6.27 15.09 14.62
N GLN A 293 -7.15 14.51 13.81
CA GLN A 293 -7.36 14.92 12.42
C GLN A 293 -7.70 16.40 12.31
N SER A 294 -8.52 16.91 13.23
CA SER A 294 -8.91 18.32 13.26
C SER A 294 -7.73 19.29 13.43
N ASP A 295 -6.70 18.91 14.21
CA ASP A 295 -5.50 19.74 14.38
C ASP A 295 -4.68 19.76 13.07
N CYS A 296 -4.57 18.62 12.38
CA CYS A 296 -3.92 18.54 11.08
C CYS A 296 -4.68 19.34 10.01
N ASP A 297 -6.00 19.25 9.98
CA ASP A 297 -6.85 20.02 9.06
C ASP A 297 -6.69 21.52 9.30
N ALA A 298 -6.67 21.96 10.56
CA ALA A 298 -6.45 23.36 10.90
C ALA A 298 -5.06 23.86 10.45
N ALA A 299 -4.01 23.03 10.61
CA ALA A 299 -2.66 23.38 10.17
C ALA A 299 -2.56 23.48 8.64
N GLN A 300 -3.21 22.59 7.89
CA GLN A 300 -3.15 22.50 6.42
C GLN A 300 -4.12 23.45 5.73
N TYR A 301 -5.37 23.48 6.17
CA TYR A 301 -6.47 24.21 5.51
C TYR A 301 -6.77 25.56 6.13
N LYS A 302 -6.21 25.85 7.31
CA LYS A 302 -6.39 27.12 8.04
C LYS A 302 -7.88 27.45 8.22
N GLN A 303 -8.32 28.61 7.75
CA GLN A 303 -9.71 29.07 7.82
C GLN A 303 -10.72 28.20 7.03
N TYR A 304 -10.24 27.28 6.19
CA TYR A 304 -11.08 26.35 5.43
C TYR A 304 -11.20 24.99 6.11
N ALA A 305 -10.57 24.79 7.29
CA ALA A 305 -10.70 23.55 8.04
C ALA A 305 -12.19 23.26 8.36
N GLY A 306 -12.62 22.01 8.20
CA GLY A 306 -14.01 21.61 8.38
C GLY A 306 -14.96 21.96 7.22
N HIS A 307 -14.46 22.54 6.12
CA HIS A 307 -15.29 22.84 4.97
C HIS A 307 -15.71 21.55 4.24
N LEU A 308 -17.02 21.34 4.04
CA LEU A 308 -17.61 20.10 3.50
C LEU A 308 -17.08 19.66 2.13
N GLY A 309 -16.46 20.55 1.36
CA GLY A 309 -15.87 20.22 0.05
C GLY A 309 -14.39 19.81 0.11
N LEU A 310 -13.80 19.69 1.30
CA LEU A 310 -12.41 19.27 1.48
C LEU A 310 -12.35 17.91 2.17
N PRO A 311 -11.52 16.98 1.67
CA PRO A 311 -11.28 15.72 2.37
C PRO A 311 -10.42 15.94 3.61
N ALA A 312 -10.35 14.95 4.49
CA ALA A 312 -9.38 14.92 5.57
C ALA A 312 -7.96 15.19 5.05
N SER A 313 -7.25 16.12 5.68
CA SER A 313 -5.90 16.52 5.24
C SER A 313 -4.89 15.42 5.49
N THR A 314 -3.82 15.43 4.72
CA THR A 314 -2.71 14.48 4.85
C THR A 314 -1.38 15.19 4.69
N TYR A 315 -0.31 14.61 5.19
CA TYR A 315 1.04 15.17 5.09
C TYR A 315 2.04 14.19 4.48
N LYS A 316 3.16 14.73 4.03
CA LYS A 316 4.37 13.99 3.69
C LYS A 316 5.55 14.82 4.19
N LEU A 317 6.22 14.33 5.22
CA LEU A 317 7.31 15.01 5.91
C LEU A 317 8.57 14.18 5.81
N SER A 318 9.72 14.83 5.70
CA SER A 318 11.02 14.16 5.72
C SER A 318 12.12 15.15 6.11
N CYS A 319 13.13 14.67 6.81
CA CYS A 319 14.34 15.42 7.08
C CYS A 319 15.56 14.50 7.00
N HIS A 320 16.73 15.11 6.81
CA HIS A 320 18.01 14.45 6.94
C HIS A 320 18.71 15.03 8.18
N LEU A 321 19.18 14.12 9.02
CA LEU A 321 19.88 14.47 10.25
C LEU A 321 21.38 14.69 9.98
N PRO A 322 22.10 15.42 10.86
CA PRO A 322 23.53 15.66 10.71
C PRO A 322 24.38 14.37 10.64
N ASN A 323 23.92 13.30 11.25
CA ASN A 323 24.55 11.97 11.19
C ASN A 323 24.30 11.21 9.87
N GLY A 324 23.64 11.84 8.87
CA GLY A 324 23.33 11.27 7.57
C GLY A 324 22.06 10.41 7.51
N ARG A 325 21.37 10.16 8.63
CA ARG A 325 20.13 9.37 8.62
C ARG A 325 18.95 10.17 8.10
N GLY A 326 18.15 9.52 7.25
CA GLY A 326 16.85 10.04 6.83
C GLY A 326 15.77 9.65 7.83
N VAL A 327 14.92 10.62 8.20
CA VAL A 327 13.71 10.38 8.99
C VAL A 327 12.51 10.93 8.21
N PHE A 328 11.46 10.13 8.07
CA PHE A 328 10.33 10.50 7.21
C PHE A 328 9.00 9.91 7.65
N SER A 329 7.93 10.60 7.29
CA SER A 329 6.56 10.07 7.43
C SER A 329 6.26 9.08 6.31
N PHE A 330 5.63 7.96 6.66
CA PHE A 330 5.25 6.92 5.72
C PHE A 330 3.82 6.43 6.01
N CYS A 331 3.12 5.94 5.01
CA CYS A 331 1.77 5.37 5.11
C CYS A 331 0.85 6.17 6.04
N VAL A 332 0.73 7.48 5.81
CA VAL A 332 -0.13 8.37 6.61
C VAL A 332 -1.60 8.05 6.32
N CYS A 333 -2.38 7.76 7.34
CA CYS A 333 -3.80 7.37 7.28
C CYS A 333 -4.66 8.46 7.93
N PRO A 334 -5.19 9.42 7.14
CA PRO A 334 -6.09 10.45 7.64
C PRO A 334 -7.39 9.83 8.14
N GLY A 335 -7.97 10.40 9.20
CA GLY A 335 -9.23 9.92 9.78
C GLY A 335 -9.25 8.41 9.94
N GLY A 336 -8.14 7.85 10.43
CA GLY A 336 -7.89 6.41 10.48
C GLY A 336 -7.55 5.92 11.87
N GLN A 337 -6.99 4.72 11.94
CA GLN A 337 -6.59 4.09 13.20
C GLN A 337 -5.27 3.35 13.05
N VAL A 338 -4.54 3.21 14.15
CA VAL A 338 -3.40 2.29 14.27
C VAL A 338 -3.94 0.90 14.56
N VAL A 339 -3.37 -0.12 13.91
CA VAL A 339 -3.83 -1.51 14.00
C VAL A 339 -2.70 -2.46 14.37
N ALA A 340 -3.05 -3.53 15.07
CA ALA A 340 -2.15 -4.65 15.33
C ALA A 340 -1.99 -5.49 14.06
N ALA A 341 -0.74 -5.64 13.61
CA ALA A 341 -0.39 -6.29 12.35
C ALA A 341 0.63 -7.42 12.53
N ALA A 342 0.68 -8.03 13.72
CA ALA A 342 1.50 -9.20 14.00
C ALA A 342 1.11 -10.39 13.08
N SER A 343 2.10 -11.22 12.76
CA SER A 343 1.94 -12.49 12.01
C SER A 343 2.84 -13.61 12.54
N GLU A 344 3.55 -13.37 13.62
CA GLU A 344 4.36 -14.33 14.37
C GLU A 344 4.04 -14.19 15.87
N GLU A 345 4.09 -15.30 16.60
CA GLU A 345 3.84 -15.31 18.04
C GLU A 345 4.83 -14.44 18.81
N HIS A 346 4.35 -13.83 19.88
CA HIS A 346 5.16 -13.00 20.80
C HIS A 346 5.88 -11.83 20.09
N ARG A 347 5.20 -11.21 19.12
CA ARG A 347 5.69 -10.09 18.34
C ARG A 347 4.61 -9.00 18.27
N VAL A 348 4.98 -7.74 18.48
CA VAL A 348 4.10 -6.60 18.25
C VAL A 348 4.54 -5.88 16.98
N VAL A 349 3.60 -5.68 16.08
CA VAL A 349 3.77 -4.89 14.85
C VAL A 349 2.61 -3.94 14.74
N THR A 350 2.90 -2.66 14.54
CA THR A 350 1.88 -1.64 14.28
C THR A 350 1.80 -1.33 12.79
N ASN A 351 0.61 -1.04 12.31
CA ASN A 351 0.36 -0.48 11.00
C ASN A 351 -0.79 0.53 11.09
N GLY A 352 -1.19 1.16 10.00
CA GLY A 352 -2.31 2.07 9.97
C GLY A 352 -3.29 1.73 8.87
N MET A 353 -4.57 1.99 9.13
CA MET A 353 -5.64 1.85 8.16
C MET A 353 -6.63 3.01 8.24
N SER A 354 -7.38 3.22 7.18
CA SER A 354 -8.58 4.05 7.17
C SER A 354 -9.61 3.52 6.19
N GLU A 355 -10.86 3.80 6.46
CA GLU A 355 -11.96 3.64 5.53
C GLU A 355 -11.93 4.74 4.46
N PHE A 356 -12.70 4.58 3.40
CA PHE A 356 -12.77 5.57 2.32
C PHE A 356 -13.19 6.95 2.82
N ALA A 357 -14.13 7.00 3.77
CA ALA A 357 -14.64 8.24 4.35
C ALA A 357 -13.57 9.04 5.13
N ARG A 358 -12.58 8.35 5.74
CA ARG A 358 -11.53 8.99 6.55
C ARG A 358 -12.08 9.91 7.62
N ASP A 359 -13.08 9.44 8.37
CA ASP A 359 -13.89 10.21 9.30
C ASP A 359 -13.64 9.90 10.78
N LYS A 360 -12.64 9.05 11.09
CA LYS A 360 -12.24 8.80 12.47
C LYS A 360 -11.49 9.99 13.07
N GLU A 361 -11.40 10.01 14.41
CA GLU A 361 -10.90 11.17 15.16
C GLU A 361 -9.44 11.50 14.88
N ASN A 362 -8.59 10.46 14.67
CA ASN A 362 -7.15 10.64 14.54
C ASN A 362 -6.68 10.54 13.09
N ILE A 363 -5.63 11.30 12.78
CA ILE A 363 -4.69 11.01 11.70
C ILE A 363 -3.52 10.25 12.30
N ASN A 364 -3.07 9.21 11.64
CA ASN A 364 -1.86 8.51 12.03
C ASN A 364 -0.91 8.32 10.86
N GLY A 365 0.37 8.18 11.15
CA GLY A 365 1.40 7.90 10.14
C GLY A 365 2.60 7.23 10.78
N ALA A 366 3.30 6.40 10.03
CA ALA A 366 4.60 5.93 10.47
C ALA A 366 5.62 7.06 10.46
N LEU A 367 6.45 7.14 11.49
CA LEU A 367 7.63 7.98 11.58
C LEU A 367 8.84 7.05 11.60
N LEU A 368 9.54 6.99 10.47
CA LEU A 368 10.51 5.95 10.16
C LEU A 368 11.92 6.52 10.01
N VAL A 369 12.88 5.71 10.44
CA VAL A 369 14.33 5.93 10.32
C VAL A 369 14.90 4.91 9.37
N ASN A 370 15.75 5.32 8.43
CA ASN A 370 16.44 4.41 7.51
C ASN A 370 17.38 3.46 8.27
N VAL A 371 17.34 2.19 7.87
CA VAL A 371 18.19 1.11 8.36
C VAL A 371 18.86 0.43 7.17
N THR A 372 20.15 0.22 7.26
CA THR A 372 21.00 -0.36 6.22
C THR A 372 21.59 -1.70 6.67
N PRO A 373 22.14 -2.52 5.75
CA PRO A 373 22.77 -3.79 6.13
C PRO A 373 23.84 -3.66 7.21
N GLU A 374 24.54 -2.54 7.30
CA GLU A 374 25.54 -2.26 8.34
C GLU A 374 24.91 -2.17 9.73
N ASP A 375 23.65 -1.76 9.84
CA ASP A 375 22.95 -1.64 11.13
C ASP A 375 22.47 -2.99 11.67
N PHE A 376 22.30 -4.02 10.82
CA PHE A 376 21.73 -5.31 11.22
C PHE A 376 22.61 -6.52 10.92
N GLY A 377 23.92 -6.34 10.71
CA GLY A 377 24.88 -7.45 10.70
C GLY A 377 25.35 -7.90 9.31
N GLY A 378 25.22 -7.06 8.27
CA GLY A 378 26.00 -7.21 7.05
C GLY A 378 25.40 -8.13 5.98
N ASP A 379 26.22 -9.01 5.39
CA ASP A 379 25.96 -9.67 4.10
C ASP A 379 24.95 -10.83 4.12
N ASN A 380 24.50 -11.29 5.30
CA ASN A 380 23.47 -12.33 5.35
C ASN A 380 22.12 -11.76 4.84
N PRO A 381 21.55 -12.26 3.74
CA PRO A 381 20.29 -11.77 3.21
C PRO A 381 19.12 -11.77 4.19
N LEU A 382 19.15 -12.66 5.19
CA LEU A 382 18.11 -12.80 6.20
C LEU A 382 18.36 -11.97 7.48
N ALA A 383 19.51 -11.28 7.60
CA ALA A 383 19.85 -10.51 8.81
C ALA A 383 18.83 -9.41 9.12
N GLY A 384 18.29 -8.75 8.08
CA GLY A 384 17.23 -7.75 8.26
C GLY A 384 15.92 -8.33 8.82
N ILE A 385 15.61 -9.61 8.52
CA ILE A 385 14.46 -10.32 9.12
C ILE A 385 14.72 -10.56 10.61
N ALA A 386 15.93 -10.99 10.99
CA ALA A 386 16.30 -11.20 12.39
C ALA A 386 16.19 -9.87 13.17
N PHE A 387 16.74 -8.79 12.63
CA PHE A 387 16.63 -7.45 13.22
C PHE A 387 15.16 -7.01 13.44
N GLN A 388 14.28 -7.24 12.47
CA GLN A 388 12.85 -6.94 12.63
C GLN A 388 12.22 -7.78 13.74
N ARG A 389 12.55 -9.08 13.82
CA ARG A 389 12.04 -9.99 14.86
C ARG A 389 12.45 -9.56 16.26
N ASP A 390 13.71 -9.16 16.44
CA ASP A 390 14.21 -8.69 17.73
C ASP A 390 13.50 -7.42 18.18
N LEU A 391 13.29 -6.48 17.25
CA LEU A 391 12.55 -5.25 17.50
C LEU A 391 11.09 -5.50 17.88
N GLU A 392 10.41 -6.41 17.15
CA GLU A 392 9.03 -6.81 17.39
C GLU A 392 8.87 -7.57 18.73
N ALA A 393 9.87 -8.37 19.11
CA ALA A 393 9.91 -9.06 20.41
C ALA A 393 10.13 -8.08 21.57
N ALA A 394 11.04 -7.12 21.42
CA ALA A 394 11.25 -6.07 22.42
C ALA A 394 9.97 -5.26 22.65
N ALA A 395 9.26 -4.90 21.57
CA ALA A 395 7.97 -4.22 21.67
C ALA A 395 6.89 -5.08 22.35
N TYR A 396 6.84 -6.40 22.09
CA TYR A 396 5.92 -7.31 22.75
C TYR A 396 6.17 -7.37 24.27
N GLN A 397 7.43 -7.45 24.71
CA GLN A 397 7.79 -7.43 26.13
C GLN A 397 7.44 -6.08 26.77
N ALA A 398 7.76 -4.96 26.13
CA ALA A 398 7.41 -3.63 26.62
C ALA A 398 5.89 -3.42 26.69
N GLY A 399 5.11 -4.10 25.84
CA GLY A 399 3.65 -4.18 25.85
C GLY A 399 3.06 -5.14 26.89
N GLN A 400 3.88 -5.75 27.77
CA GLN A 400 3.50 -6.71 28.81
C GLN A 400 3.08 -8.11 28.30
N GLY A 401 3.48 -8.48 27.08
CA GLY A 401 3.36 -9.86 26.59
C GLY A 401 1.95 -10.32 26.19
N ASN A 402 1.06 -9.41 25.82
CA ASN A 402 -0.34 -9.68 25.46
C ASN A 402 -0.85 -8.94 24.22
N TYR A 403 0.05 -8.60 23.30
CA TYR A 403 -0.22 -7.80 22.09
C TYR A 403 -0.70 -6.36 22.33
N LEU A 404 -0.70 -5.86 23.56
CA LEU A 404 -0.77 -4.43 23.79
C LEU A 404 0.49 -3.76 23.22
N ALA A 405 0.33 -2.67 22.49
CA ALA A 405 1.48 -1.97 21.94
C ALA A 405 2.09 -1.01 22.98
N PRO A 406 3.43 -0.93 23.10
CA PRO A 406 4.07 0.10 23.90
C PRO A 406 3.81 1.48 23.30
N ALA A 407 3.39 2.43 24.13
CA ALA A 407 3.06 3.80 23.71
C ALA A 407 3.63 4.86 24.65
N GLN A 408 3.89 6.04 24.09
CA GLN A 408 4.45 7.17 24.81
C GLN A 408 3.99 8.48 24.18
N ARG A 409 3.72 9.52 24.99
CA ARG A 409 3.48 10.87 24.47
C ARG A 409 4.78 11.49 23.99
N VAL A 410 4.70 12.36 22.98
CA VAL A 410 5.87 13.03 22.40
C VAL A 410 6.68 13.81 23.45
N GLU A 411 6.01 14.54 24.35
CA GLU A 411 6.73 15.29 25.41
C GLU A 411 7.55 14.38 26.33
N ASP A 412 6.99 13.22 26.71
CA ASP A 412 7.65 12.27 27.59
C ASP A 412 8.77 11.52 26.86
N PHE A 413 8.57 11.21 25.56
CA PHE A 413 9.60 10.62 24.72
C PHE A 413 10.83 11.52 24.59
N LEU A 414 10.61 12.81 24.34
CA LEU A 414 11.69 13.81 24.27
C LEU A 414 12.38 14.00 25.62
N ALA A 415 11.65 13.86 26.72
CA ALA A 415 12.19 13.90 28.09
C ALA A 415 12.76 12.58 28.57
N LYS A 416 12.72 11.50 27.77
CA LYS A 416 13.19 10.14 28.10
C LYS A 416 12.58 9.57 29.38
N ARG A 417 11.29 9.81 29.63
CA ARG A 417 10.57 9.32 30.80
C ARG A 417 9.29 8.62 30.38
N PRO A 418 8.83 7.58 31.09
CA PRO A 418 7.61 6.88 30.74
C PRO A 418 6.39 7.80 30.81
N SER A 419 5.42 7.58 29.90
CA SER A 419 4.09 8.18 30.01
C SER A 419 3.23 7.39 30.97
N THR A 420 2.24 8.06 31.59
CA THR A 420 1.30 7.44 32.54
C THR A 420 -0.14 7.39 32.00
N GLY A 421 -0.39 7.96 30.83
CA GLY A 421 -1.72 8.02 30.23
C GLY A 421 -1.78 8.97 29.03
N PRO A 422 -2.93 9.01 28.34
CA PRO A 422 -3.13 9.89 27.18
C PRO A 422 -3.25 11.36 27.59
N GLY A 423 -3.03 12.26 26.62
CA GLY A 423 -3.47 13.65 26.67
C GLY A 423 -4.83 13.80 25.96
N ARG A 424 -4.96 14.81 25.09
CA ARG A 424 -6.15 15.02 24.23
C ARG A 424 -6.22 13.96 23.11
N VAL A 425 -5.07 13.39 22.71
CA VAL A 425 -5.00 12.35 21.72
C VAL A 425 -5.17 10.99 22.41
N ILE A 426 -6.27 10.34 22.10
CA ILE A 426 -6.55 8.98 22.58
C ILE A 426 -6.01 8.00 21.54
N PRO A 427 -5.09 7.09 21.90
CA PRO A 427 -4.55 6.12 20.95
C PRO A 427 -5.65 5.22 20.41
N SER A 428 -5.60 4.96 19.11
CA SER A 428 -6.61 4.16 18.40
C SER A 428 -6.22 2.68 18.25
N TYR A 429 -5.03 2.28 18.67
CA TYR A 429 -4.52 0.93 18.52
C TYR A 429 -5.39 -0.08 19.28
N ARG A 430 -5.76 -1.16 18.61
CA ARG A 430 -6.46 -2.31 19.18
C ARG A 430 -5.53 -3.53 19.12
N PRO A 431 -5.41 -4.30 20.20
CA PRO A 431 -6.25 -4.42 21.42
C PRO A 431 -6.05 -3.36 22.50
N GLY A 432 -5.14 -2.42 22.39
CA GLY A 432 -4.87 -1.35 23.34
C GLY A 432 -3.37 -1.11 23.53
N VAL A 433 -3.03 -0.12 24.36
CA VAL A 433 -1.64 0.29 24.57
C VAL A 433 -1.20 0.12 26.02
N THR A 434 0.11 -0.13 26.20
CA THR A 434 0.80 -0.02 27.50
C THR A 434 1.63 1.27 27.48
N TRP A 435 1.34 2.14 28.44
CA TRP A 435 2.13 3.38 28.60
C TRP A 435 3.48 3.05 29.20
N THR A 436 4.55 3.39 28.50
CA THR A 436 5.92 3.04 28.88
C THR A 436 6.93 4.04 28.31
N ASN A 437 8.23 3.75 28.44
CA ASN A 437 9.29 4.50 27.79
C ASN A 437 9.75 3.74 26.53
N LEU A 438 9.53 4.29 25.35
CA LEU A 438 9.88 3.65 24.08
C LEU A 438 11.39 3.55 23.85
N TRP A 439 12.22 4.29 24.59
CA TRP A 439 13.67 4.14 24.54
C TRP A 439 14.13 2.76 25.04
N ASP A 440 13.31 2.08 25.84
CA ASP A 440 13.64 0.76 26.40
C ASP A 440 13.39 -0.38 25.38
N CYS A 441 12.68 -0.13 24.28
CA CYS A 441 12.35 -1.15 23.29
C CYS A 441 12.77 -0.79 21.85
N LEU A 442 13.16 0.44 21.58
CA LEU A 442 13.72 0.86 20.30
C LEU A 442 15.25 0.84 20.36
N PRO A 443 15.96 0.50 19.26
CA PRO A 443 17.40 0.70 19.18
C PRO A 443 17.77 2.17 19.45
N ASP A 444 18.84 2.41 20.19
CA ASP A 444 19.27 3.76 20.57
C ASP A 444 19.34 4.72 19.38
N PHE A 445 19.90 4.29 18.26
CA PHE A 445 20.03 5.13 17.08
C PHE A 445 18.68 5.48 16.44
N VAL A 446 17.68 4.58 16.55
CA VAL A 446 16.32 4.82 16.05
C VAL A 446 15.62 5.82 16.95
N ALA A 447 15.63 5.61 18.28
CA ALA A 447 15.02 6.50 19.25
C ALA A 447 15.63 7.90 19.21
N ALA A 448 16.97 8.01 19.15
CA ALA A 448 17.69 9.26 19.04
C ALA A 448 17.35 10.01 17.74
N SER A 449 17.30 9.29 16.61
CA SER A 449 16.93 9.89 15.32
C SER A 449 15.50 10.44 15.32
N ILE A 450 14.54 9.70 15.90
CA ILE A 450 13.15 10.18 16.04
C ILE A 450 13.08 11.42 16.92
N ALA A 451 13.78 11.41 18.07
CA ALA A 451 13.80 12.55 18.99
C ALA A 451 14.39 13.81 18.37
N GLU A 452 15.47 13.68 17.58
CA GLU A 452 16.07 14.81 16.85
C GLU A 452 15.17 15.31 15.70
N ALA A 453 14.49 14.40 15.01
CA ALA A 453 13.63 14.75 13.87
C ALA A 453 12.31 15.42 14.27
N LEU A 454 11.70 15.05 15.39
CA LEU A 454 10.38 15.56 15.80
C LEU A 454 10.29 17.09 15.79
N PRO A 455 11.21 17.86 16.42
CA PRO A 455 11.15 19.32 16.37
C PRO A 455 11.40 19.89 14.96
N ILE A 456 12.15 19.18 14.11
CA ILE A 456 12.40 19.59 12.72
C ILE A 456 11.10 19.47 11.93
N LEU A 457 10.42 18.32 12.05
CA LEU A 457 9.16 18.05 11.37
C LEU A 457 8.02 18.92 11.91
N GLY A 458 8.02 19.25 13.21
CA GLY A 458 7.08 20.19 13.83
C GLY A 458 7.17 21.61 13.25
N ARG A 459 8.37 22.04 12.85
CA ARG A 459 8.53 23.31 12.11
C ARG A 459 7.98 23.24 10.67
N MET A 460 7.97 22.06 10.05
CA MET A 460 7.42 21.87 8.70
C MET A 460 5.89 21.78 8.70
N LEU A 461 5.33 21.15 9.74
CA LEU A 461 3.88 21.03 9.94
C LEU A 461 3.56 21.36 11.39
N LYS A 462 2.98 22.53 11.62
CA LYS A 462 2.62 23.00 12.96
C LYS A 462 1.72 21.98 13.67
N GLY A 463 2.12 21.57 14.87
CA GLY A 463 1.40 20.59 15.69
C GLY A 463 1.77 19.13 15.40
N TYR A 464 2.73 18.87 14.51
CA TYR A 464 3.20 17.49 14.30
C TYR A 464 3.91 16.93 15.54
N ASP A 465 4.69 17.76 16.22
CA ASP A 465 5.43 17.46 17.45
C ASP A 465 4.72 17.91 18.73
N GLN A 466 3.38 18.05 18.68
CA GLN A 466 2.63 18.50 19.87
C GLN A 466 2.84 17.55 21.06
N SER A 467 2.84 18.11 22.28
CA SER A 467 3.23 17.41 23.51
C SER A 467 2.43 16.12 23.76
N ASP A 468 1.15 16.13 23.42
CA ASP A 468 0.19 15.04 23.63
C ASP A 468 -0.06 14.15 22.40
N ALA A 469 0.70 14.33 21.30
CA ALA A 469 0.74 13.34 20.23
C ALA A 469 1.25 12.01 20.77
N VAL A 470 0.70 10.90 20.27
CA VAL A 470 1.01 9.56 20.78
C VAL A 470 1.91 8.83 19.80
N LEU A 471 3.04 8.32 20.30
CA LEU A 471 3.92 7.39 19.60
C LEU A 471 3.55 5.97 20.04
N THR A 472 3.30 5.07 19.07
CA THR A 472 2.97 3.66 19.30
C THR A 472 3.99 2.78 18.56
N ALA A 473 4.71 1.92 19.26
CA ALA A 473 5.77 1.08 18.67
C ALA A 473 5.27 -0.38 18.50
N VAL A 474 5.79 -1.10 17.52
CA VAL A 474 6.84 -0.77 16.57
C VAL A 474 6.31 -0.89 15.12
N GLU A 475 6.66 0.04 14.27
CA GLU A 475 6.49 -0.07 12.83
C GLU A 475 7.79 -0.64 12.25
N SER A 476 7.86 -1.95 12.06
CA SER A 476 9.06 -2.68 11.64
C SER A 476 9.03 -3.11 10.18
N ARG A 477 7.86 -3.12 9.55
CA ARG A 477 7.61 -3.76 8.25
C ARG A 477 7.21 -2.77 7.16
N SER A 478 7.99 -1.70 7.01
CA SER A 478 7.73 -0.67 5.99
C SER A 478 8.01 -1.15 4.55
N SER A 479 8.91 -2.10 4.38
CA SER A 479 9.22 -2.77 3.11
C SER A 479 9.96 -4.09 3.36
N SER A 480 10.13 -4.91 2.30
CA SER A 480 10.90 -6.15 2.40
C SER A 480 12.36 -5.85 2.77
N PRO A 481 12.94 -6.55 3.76
CA PRO A 481 14.36 -6.48 4.08
C PRO A 481 15.23 -7.34 3.15
N VAL A 482 14.60 -8.09 2.24
CA VAL A 482 15.25 -9.01 1.29
C VAL A 482 14.87 -8.61 -0.12
N ARG A 483 15.80 -8.77 -1.07
CA ARG A 483 15.53 -8.75 -2.50
C ARG A 483 15.89 -10.09 -3.11
N LEU A 484 14.91 -10.71 -3.77
CA LEU A 484 15.12 -11.90 -4.60
C LEU A 484 15.64 -11.47 -5.96
N LEU A 485 16.76 -12.06 -6.42
CA LEU A 485 17.41 -11.63 -7.66
C LEU A 485 16.62 -12.15 -8.88
N ARG A 486 16.52 -11.31 -9.90
CA ARG A 486 15.88 -11.64 -11.18
C ARG A 486 16.47 -10.79 -12.32
N ASN A 487 16.39 -11.29 -13.55
CA ASN A 487 16.83 -10.62 -14.75
C ASN A 487 15.76 -9.62 -15.30
N ASN A 488 15.99 -9.07 -16.48
CA ASN A 488 15.08 -8.14 -17.13
C ASN A 488 13.73 -8.79 -17.52
N ASP A 489 13.73 -10.09 -17.80
CA ASP A 489 12.53 -10.88 -18.11
C ASP A 489 11.81 -11.36 -16.85
N ARG A 490 12.13 -10.75 -15.69
CA ARG A 490 11.56 -11.02 -14.37
C ARG A 490 11.87 -12.41 -13.79
N GLN A 491 12.65 -13.21 -14.48
CA GLN A 491 13.01 -14.55 -14.07
C GLN A 491 14.23 -14.55 -13.15
N SER A 492 14.17 -15.34 -12.08
CA SER A 492 15.32 -15.70 -11.25
C SER A 492 16.38 -16.43 -12.08
N PRO A 493 17.65 -16.54 -11.63
CA PRO A 493 18.60 -17.51 -12.19
C PRO A 493 18.08 -18.96 -12.18
N ILE A 494 17.09 -19.29 -11.35
CA ILE A 494 16.35 -20.55 -11.42
C ILE A 494 15.27 -20.43 -12.49
N GLN A 495 15.40 -21.23 -13.56
CA GLN A 495 14.45 -21.21 -14.68
C GLN A 495 13.03 -21.56 -14.19
N GLY A 496 12.03 -20.78 -14.63
CA GLY A 496 10.62 -20.96 -14.26
C GLY A 496 10.22 -20.27 -12.95
N LEU A 497 11.15 -19.64 -12.22
CA LEU A 497 10.84 -18.91 -11.00
C LEU A 497 10.86 -17.39 -11.24
N TYR A 498 9.74 -16.70 -10.93
CA TYR A 498 9.54 -15.26 -11.13
C TYR A 498 9.28 -14.55 -9.80
N PRO A 499 10.33 -14.06 -9.11
CA PRO A 499 10.15 -13.26 -7.90
C PRO A 499 9.43 -11.95 -8.21
N CYS A 500 8.37 -11.63 -7.46
CA CYS A 500 7.46 -10.57 -7.82
C CYS A 500 6.99 -9.74 -6.60
N GLY A 501 6.63 -8.51 -6.87
CA GLY A 501 5.97 -7.62 -5.94
C GLY A 501 6.85 -7.14 -4.79
N GLU A 502 6.21 -6.76 -3.68
CA GLU A 502 6.90 -6.18 -2.52
C GLU A 502 7.75 -7.21 -1.78
N GLY A 503 7.26 -8.44 -1.63
CA GLY A 503 8.05 -9.53 -1.04
C GLY A 503 9.30 -9.85 -1.82
N GLY A 504 9.24 -9.82 -3.15
CA GLY A 504 10.41 -9.95 -4.01
C GLY A 504 11.40 -8.79 -3.92
N GLY A 505 11.06 -7.70 -3.24
CA GLY A 505 11.89 -6.49 -3.11
C GLY A 505 11.87 -5.57 -4.34
N TRP A 506 10.88 -5.73 -5.24
CA TRP A 506 10.81 -5.03 -6.54
C TRP A 506 9.72 -3.96 -6.63
N ALA A 507 8.81 -3.94 -5.66
CA ALA A 507 7.72 -2.98 -5.61
C ALA A 507 7.51 -2.48 -4.17
N GLY A 508 6.78 -1.39 -4.01
CA GLY A 508 6.33 -0.86 -2.73
C GLY A 508 4.94 -0.27 -2.87
N GLY A 509 3.95 -0.88 -2.21
CA GLY A 509 2.55 -0.49 -2.24
C GLY A 509 1.73 -1.13 -3.36
N ILE A 510 0.39 -0.98 -3.27
CA ILE A 510 -0.61 -1.73 -4.03
C ILE A 510 -0.40 -1.62 -5.55
N LEU A 511 -0.34 -0.39 -6.07
CA LEU A 511 -0.34 -0.14 -7.52
C LEU A 511 0.94 -0.63 -8.21
N SER A 512 2.10 -0.41 -7.58
CA SER A 512 3.39 -0.88 -8.13
C SER A 512 3.54 -2.39 -8.04
N ALA A 513 3.03 -3.01 -6.96
CA ALA A 513 3.03 -4.47 -6.81
C ALA A 513 2.11 -5.13 -7.85
N ALA A 514 0.91 -4.61 -8.05
CA ALA A 514 -0.02 -5.07 -9.09
C ALA A 514 0.60 -4.98 -10.50
N ALA A 515 1.23 -3.83 -10.83
CA ALA A 515 1.90 -3.65 -12.12
C ALA A 515 3.08 -4.61 -12.30
N ASP A 516 3.82 -4.93 -11.25
CA ASP A 516 4.91 -5.90 -11.30
C ASP A 516 4.37 -7.33 -11.51
N GLY A 517 3.25 -7.68 -10.87
CA GLY A 517 2.53 -8.93 -11.10
C GLY A 517 2.09 -9.09 -12.55
N MET A 518 1.46 -8.06 -13.12
CA MET A 518 1.06 -8.06 -14.53
C MET A 518 2.26 -8.33 -15.45
N ARG A 519 3.40 -7.67 -15.21
CA ARG A 519 4.62 -7.88 -16.00
C ARG A 519 5.13 -9.31 -15.93
N CYS A 520 5.10 -9.96 -14.75
CA CYS A 520 5.48 -11.36 -14.62
C CYS A 520 4.50 -12.27 -15.38
N GLY A 521 3.18 -12.00 -15.30
CA GLY A 521 2.18 -12.72 -16.08
C GLY A 521 2.38 -12.58 -17.59
N GLU A 522 2.71 -11.37 -18.06
CA GLU A 522 3.01 -11.10 -19.47
C GLU A 522 4.24 -11.87 -19.97
N GLU A 523 5.31 -11.94 -19.16
CA GLU A 523 6.50 -12.73 -19.53
C GLU A 523 6.17 -14.23 -19.66
N ILE A 524 5.32 -14.76 -18.79
CA ILE A 524 4.87 -16.14 -18.89
C ILE A 524 4.00 -16.35 -20.15
N CYS A 525 3.08 -15.43 -20.46
CA CYS A 525 2.25 -15.53 -21.67
C CYS A 525 3.07 -15.60 -22.97
N LYS A 526 4.25 -15.01 -23.00
CA LYS A 526 5.15 -15.11 -24.18
C LYS A 526 5.77 -16.50 -24.36
N LEU A 527 5.76 -17.33 -23.33
CA LEU A 527 6.33 -18.68 -23.32
C LEU A 527 5.30 -19.76 -23.57
N LEU A 528 4.00 -19.43 -23.46
CA LEU A 528 2.85 -20.32 -23.68
C LEU A 528 2.32 -20.19 -25.10
#